data_1359b8e89a7c44c1ef6e8f486f7d5760
#
_entry.id   1359b8e89a7c44c1ef6e8f486f7d5760
#
_cell.length_a   1.000
_cell.length_b   1.000
_cell.length_c   1.000
_cell.angle_alpha   90.00
_cell.angle_beta   90.00
_cell.angle_gamma   90.00
#
_symmetry.space_group_name_H-M   'P 1'
#
loop_
_entity.id
_entity.type
_entity.pdbx_description
1 polymer ?
#
loop_
_entity_poly.entity_id
_entity_poly.type
_entity_poly.pdbx_seq_one_letter_code
_entity_poly.pdbx_strand_id
1 'polypeptide(L)'
;MTDHQKVLIVDFGSQVTQLIARRLREANVYCEIHPFQKAEAALAAMTPAAIILSGGPESVHEEGSPXAPQGVFEAGVPVLGICYGEMTMCEQLGGKVEGGHSREFGRAEITIQKDSPLLEGLAGVGEEETVWMSHGDKIVAIPDGFDVIATSPGSPYAVIGDETRRLYGIQFHPEVMHTVHGAQILKNFTHRIAGLKGDWTMAAYRDEKIAQIRAQVGDAKVICGLSGGVDSSVAAVLIHEAIGEQLTCVFVDTGLLRKDEAKQVTTLFRDHYNIPLIHVDASEEFLGALAGQSDPETKRKTIGKVFIDVFDREANKIDGAEFXAQGTLYPDVIESVSASSGKAHVIKSHHNVGGLPDYMKLKLVEPLRELFKDEVRALGRELGLTDAFVGRHPFPGPGLAIRIPGEITPDAVATLQDADAIYLDEIRKAGLYDQIWQAFAVLLPVKTVGVMGDARTYEKVLALRAVTSTDGMTADFFPFPWEVLAKTATRIINEVRGVNRVVYDVTSKPPGTIEWE
;
A
#
# COMPACT_ATOMS: atom_id res chain seq x y z
N MET A 1 -8.69 23.98 -5.42
CA MET A 1 -7.71 23.22 -4.64
C MET A 1 -7.87 23.57 -3.20
N THR A 2 -8.04 22.56 -2.39
CA THR A 2 -8.18 22.79 -0.97
C THR A 2 -6.82 23.06 -0.35
N ASP A 3 -6.85 23.93 0.61
CA ASP A 3 -5.63 24.49 1.20
C ASP A 3 -5.21 23.71 2.43
N HIS A 4 -4.96 22.41 2.25
CA HIS A 4 -4.34 21.65 3.33
C HIS A 4 -2.94 22.16 3.61
N GLN A 5 -2.58 22.16 4.88
CA GLN A 5 -1.19 22.32 5.24
C GLN A 5 -0.43 21.06 4.81
N LYS A 6 0.71 21.26 4.18
CA LYS A 6 1.41 20.15 3.51
C LYS A 6 2.82 19.99 4.04
N VAL A 7 3.27 18.73 4.09
CA VAL A 7 4.65 18.41 4.40
C VAL A 7 5.27 17.76 3.17
N LEU A 8 6.43 18.24 2.77
CA LEU A 8 7.22 17.64 1.70
C LEU A 8 8.21 16.65 2.29
N ILE A 9 8.18 15.41 1.81
CA ILE A 9 9.16 14.40 2.18
C ILE A 9 10.09 14.22 0.99
N VAL A 10 11.36 14.54 1.17
CA VAL A 10 12.39 14.37 0.15
C VAL A 10 12.96 12.96 0.29
N ASP A 11 12.85 12.15 -0.75
CA ASP A 11 13.22 10.74 -0.72
C ASP A 11 14.64 10.55 -1.25
N PHE A 12 15.52 10.05 -0.39
CA PHE A 12 16.89 9.73 -0.77
C PHE A 12 17.12 8.25 -1.03
N GLY A 13 16.04 7.49 -1.18
CA GLY A 13 16.12 6.08 -1.56
C GLY A 13 15.94 5.09 -0.43
N SER A 14 15.50 5.53 0.73
CA SER A 14 15.22 4.63 1.84
C SER A 14 14.09 3.67 1.50
N GLN A 15 14.21 2.43 1.95
CA GLN A 15 13.13 1.47 1.80
C GLN A 15 11.95 1.77 2.71
N VAL A 16 12.12 2.66 3.69
CA VAL A 16 11.07 2.95 4.66
C VAL A 16 10.53 4.38 4.55
N THR A 17 10.78 5.06 3.42
CA THR A 17 10.27 6.42 3.24
C THR A 17 8.75 6.46 3.29
N GLN A 18 8.07 5.46 2.73
CA GLN A 18 6.60 5.43 2.78
C GLN A 18 6.08 5.31 4.21
N LEU A 19 6.85 4.70 5.11
CA LEU A 19 6.44 4.65 6.52
C LEU A 19 6.42 6.04 7.14
N ILE A 20 7.36 6.91 6.76
CA ILE A 20 7.32 8.29 7.24
C ILE A 20 5.99 8.94 6.85
N ALA A 21 5.62 8.81 5.57
CA ALA A 21 4.38 9.40 5.09
C ALA A 21 3.17 8.83 5.83
N ARG A 22 3.15 7.52 6.03
CA ARG A 22 2.01 6.89 6.72
C ARG A 22 1.90 7.37 8.16
N ARG A 23 3.04 7.54 8.86
CA ARG A 23 2.99 8.06 10.23
C ARG A 23 2.45 9.49 10.28
N LEU A 24 2.82 10.32 9.31
CA LEU A 24 2.28 11.68 9.24
C LEU A 24 0.78 11.66 8.96
N ARG A 25 0.34 10.81 8.01
CA ARG A 25 -1.10 10.70 7.70
C ARG A 25 -1.89 10.20 8.90
N GLU A 26 -1.33 9.29 9.69
CA GLU A 26 -1.95 8.83 10.93
C GLU A 26 -2.14 9.98 11.93
N ALA A 27 -1.28 10.98 11.86
CA ALA A 27 -1.38 12.17 12.71
C ALA A 27 -2.20 13.29 12.04
N ASN A 28 -2.94 12.95 10.99
CA ASN A 28 -3.82 13.88 10.28
C ASN A 28 -3.06 14.99 9.56
N VAL A 29 -1.90 14.66 9.01
CA VAL A 29 -1.06 15.61 8.28
C VAL A 29 -0.93 15.12 6.83
N TYR A 30 -1.29 15.98 5.89
CA TYR A 30 -1.10 15.65 4.48
C TYR A 30 0.38 15.78 4.10
N CYS A 31 0.89 14.80 3.38
CA CYS A 31 2.28 14.82 2.94
C CYS A 31 2.41 14.19 1.56
N GLU A 32 3.46 14.58 0.85
CA GLU A 32 3.82 14.00 -0.44
C GLU A 32 5.29 13.63 -0.43
N ILE A 33 5.59 12.51 -1.08
CA ILE A 33 6.95 12.02 -1.24
C ILE A 33 7.42 12.40 -2.64
N HIS A 34 8.58 13.04 -2.73
CA HIS A 34 9.19 13.35 -4.01
C HIS A 34 10.67 12.95 -4.00
N PRO A 35 11.17 12.31 -5.07
CA PRO A 35 12.60 11.98 -5.13
C PRO A 35 13.43 13.25 -5.03
N PHE A 36 14.66 13.11 -4.52
CA PHE A 36 15.51 14.29 -4.33
C PHE A 36 15.76 15.02 -5.65
N GLN A 37 15.79 14.31 -6.78
CA GLN A 37 15.99 14.95 -8.08
C GLN A 37 14.84 15.88 -8.47
N LYS A 38 13.66 15.65 -7.92
CA LYS A 38 12.46 16.44 -8.23
C LYS A 38 12.02 17.32 -7.07
N ALA A 39 12.82 17.37 -6.00
CA ALA A 39 12.40 18.06 -4.78
C ALA A 39 12.36 19.58 -4.96
N GLU A 40 13.23 20.14 -5.80
CA GLU A 40 13.22 21.60 -6.01
C GLU A 40 11.91 22.04 -6.65
N ALA A 41 11.46 21.31 -7.67
CA ALA A 41 10.18 21.62 -8.31
C ALA A 41 9.01 21.40 -7.36
N ALA A 42 9.08 20.32 -6.56
CA ALA A 42 8.03 20.03 -5.59
C ALA A 42 7.93 21.11 -4.52
N LEU A 43 9.07 21.60 -4.05
CA LEU A 43 9.12 22.68 -3.06
C LEU A 43 8.40 23.94 -3.58
N ALA A 44 8.67 24.30 -4.82
CA ALA A 44 8.04 25.46 -5.44
C ALA A 44 6.53 25.24 -5.62
N ALA A 45 6.13 24.04 -6.04
CA ALA A 45 4.71 23.77 -6.33
C ALA A 45 3.88 23.62 -5.06
N MET A 46 4.45 22.97 -4.03
CA MET A 46 3.69 22.67 -2.81
C MET A 46 3.64 23.82 -1.81
N THR A 47 4.67 24.66 -1.78
CA THR A 47 4.87 25.61 -0.67
C THR A 47 4.59 24.93 0.68
N PRO A 48 5.39 23.94 1.05
CA PRO A 48 5.08 23.13 2.22
C PRO A 48 5.26 23.90 3.53
N ALA A 49 4.53 23.49 4.56
CA ALA A 49 4.67 24.08 5.89
C ALA A 49 5.84 23.47 6.66
N ALA A 50 6.33 22.32 6.23
CA ALA A 50 7.49 21.65 6.83
C ALA A 50 8.09 20.69 5.81
N ILE A 51 9.33 20.30 6.03
CA ILE A 51 10.05 19.40 5.12
C ILE A 51 10.72 18.30 5.94
N ILE A 52 10.65 17.06 5.47
CA ILE A 52 11.37 15.93 6.06
C ILE A 52 12.32 15.38 5.01
N LEU A 53 13.57 15.16 5.39
CA LEU A 53 14.58 14.53 4.56
C LEU A 53 14.74 13.09 5.02
N SER A 54 14.44 12.14 4.14
CA SER A 54 14.41 10.73 4.50
C SER A 54 15.80 10.15 4.67
N GLY A 55 15.87 8.91 5.09
CA GLY A 55 17.09 8.13 5.04
C GLY A 55 17.44 7.73 3.61
N GLY A 56 18.56 7.07 3.46
CA GLY A 56 19.00 6.58 2.17
C GLY A 56 20.15 5.61 2.34
N PRO A 57 20.43 4.81 1.31
CA PRO A 57 21.50 3.81 1.40
C PRO A 57 22.90 4.35 1.13
N GLU A 58 23.00 5.56 0.61
CA GLU A 58 24.27 6.11 0.16
C GLU A 58 25.07 6.70 1.30
N SER A 59 26.34 6.99 1.05
CA SER A 59 27.18 7.80 1.92
C SER A 59 27.28 9.19 1.32
N VAL A 60 27.29 10.22 2.17
CA VAL A 60 27.44 11.59 1.67
C VAL A 60 28.81 11.81 1.01
N HIS A 61 29.76 10.92 1.24
CA HIS A 61 31.10 11.03 0.67
C HIS A 61 31.25 10.38 -0.69
N GLU A 62 30.27 9.60 -1.12
CA GLU A 62 30.34 8.97 -2.43
C GLU A 62 30.08 9.99 -3.53
N GLU A 63 30.82 9.83 -4.62
CA GLU A 63 30.65 10.73 -5.76
C GLU A 63 29.24 10.59 -6.31
N GLY A 64 28.59 11.73 -6.52
CA GLY A 64 27.22 11.73 -7.01
C GLY A 64 26.18 11.43 -5.96
N SER A 65 26.53 11.47 -4.68
CA SER A 65 25.56 11.17 -3.63
C SER A 65 24.44 12.22 -3.59
N PRO A 66 23.27 11.78 -3.27
CA PRO A 66 22.12 12.70 -3.27
C PRO A 66 22.29 13.90 -2.36
N UNK A 67 21.89 15.05 -2.71
CA UNK A 67 21.94 16.19 -1.97
C UNK A 67 20.58 16.72 -1.94
N ALA A 68 20.21 17.38 -0.99
CA ALA A 68 18.95 18.12 -0.96
C ALA A 68 19.09 19.44 -1.70
N PRO A 69 18.04 19.92 -2.36
CA PRO A 69 18.11 21.28 -2.93
C PRO A 69 18.41 22.29 -1.82
N GLN A 70 19.28 23.24 -2.12
CA GLN A 70 19.63 24.26 -1.13
C GLN A 70 18.41 25.04 -0.66
N GLY A 71 17.41 25.21 -1.52
CA GLY A 71 16.18 25.91 -1.18
C GLY A 71 15.43 25.29 -0.01
N VAL A 72 15.64 23.99 0.25
CA VAL A 72 15.03 23.34 1.42
C VAL A 72 15.42 24.05 2.71
N PHE A 73 16.70 24.41 2.83
CA PHE A 73 17.20 25.04 4.05
C PHE A 73 16.97 26.55 4.07
N GLU A 74 16.59 27.11 2.94
CA GLU A 74 16.36 28.55 2.81
C GLU A 74 14.88 28.92 2.77
N ALA A 75 13.99 27.92 2.79
CA ALA A 75 12.57 28.17 2.67
C ALA A 75 11.93 28.80 3.91
N GLY A 76 12.64 28.78 5.03
CA GLY A 76 12.11 29.36 6.26
C GLY A 76 11.11 28.50 7.00
N VAL A 77 10.98 27.24 6.61
CA VAL A 77 10.05 26.30 7.27
C VAL A 77 10.86 25.28 8.05
N PRO A 78 10.24 24.61 9.04
CA PRO A 78 10.95 23.58 9.79
C PRO A 78 11.39 22.42 8.90
N VAL A 79 12.58 21.89 9.19
CA VAL A 79 13.15 20.75 8.46
C VAL A 79 13.59 19.70 9.48
N LEU A 80 13.26 18.44 9.21
CA LEU A 80 13.75 17.29 9.99
C LEU A 80 14.49 16.35 9.07
N GLY A 81 15.79 16.16 9.31
CA GLY A 81 16.58 15.17 8.59
C GLY A 81 16.68 13.88 9.37
N ILE A 82 16.44 12.76 8.71
CA ILE A 82 16.42 11.43 9.32
C ILE A 82 17.57 10.62 8.72
N CYS A 83 18.47 10.13 9.55
CA CYS A 83 19.57 9.25 9.15
C CYS A 83 20.40 9.91 8.03
N TYR A 84 20.34 9.42 6.80
CA TYR A 84 21.02 10.07 5.68
C TYR A 84 20.60 11.53 5.55
N GLY A 85 19.32 11.82 5.75
CA GLY A 85 18.82 13.20 5.69
C GLY A 85 19.49 14.11 6.71
N GLU A 86 19.76 13.61 7.91
CA GLU A 86 20.51 14.38 8.91
C GLU A 86 21.93 14.62 8.43
N MET A 87 22.57 13.59 7.91
CA MET A 87 23.98 13.69 7.51
C MET A 87 24.14 14.63 6.32
N THR A 88 23.28 14.54 5.32
CA THR A 88 23.42 15.45 4.17
C THR A 88 23.11 16.88 4.56
N MET A 89 22.14 17.09 5.47
CA MET A 89 21.89 18.44 5.99
C MET A 89 23.12 19.01 6.67
N CYS A 90 23.77 18.22 7.54
CA CYS A 90 24.97 18.67 8.23
C CYS A 90 26.07 19.01 7.24
N GLU A 91 26.32 18.14 6.28
CA GLU A 91 27.39 18.37 5.30
C GLU A 91 27.11 19.64 4.49
N GLN A 92 25.85 19.81 4.05
CA GLN A 92 25.49 20.95 3.22
C GLN A 92 25.53 22.29 3.99
N LEU A 93 25.35 22.25 5.30
CA LEU A 93 25.31 23.47 6.13
C LEU A 93 26.63 23.76 6.81
N GLY A 94 27.69 23.03 6.48
CA GLY A 94 29.04 23.33 6.97
C GLY A 94 29.53 22.44 8.09
N GLY A 95 28.77 21.41 8.47
CA GLY A 95 29.26 20.41 9.38
C GLY A 95 30.15 19.40 8.69
N LYS A 96 30.44 18.31 9.37
CA LYS A 96 31.33 17.28 8.82
C LYS A 96 30.85 15.89 9.18
N VAL A 97 30.85 15.01 8.18
CA VAL A 97 30.49 13.60 8.32
C VAL A 97 31.69 12.76 7.94
N GLU A 98 31.95 11.68 8.67
CA GLU A 98 33.05 10.76 8.36
C GLU A 98 32.49 9.34 8.20
N GLY A 99 33.16 8.56 7.34
CA GLY A 99 32.88 7.14 7.22
C GLY A 99 33.23 6.45 8.52
N GLY A 100 32.28 5.63 8.99
CA GLY A 100 32.45 5.04 10.30
C GLY A 100 33.28 3.78 10.30
N HIS A 101 34.17 3.67 11.28
CA HIS A 101 34.83 2.42 11.59
C HIS A 101 33.96 1.55 12.50
N SER A 102 33.00 2.16 13.19
CA SER A 102 32.05 1.45 14.00
C SER A 102 30.65 1.69 13.45
N ARG A 103 29.89 0.63 13.34
CA ARG A 103 28.53 0.70 12.82
C ARG A 103 27.55 0.58 13.96
N GLU A 104 26.39 1.20 13.77
CA GLU A 104 25.33 1.14 14.78
C GLU A 104 24.07 0.67 14.06
N PHE A 105 23.73 -0.60 14.26
CA PHE A 105 22.54 -1.21 13.65
C PHE A 105 21.72 -1.86 14.73
N GLY A 106 20.39 -1.66 14.65
CA GLY A 106 19.47 -2.28 15.56
C GLY A 106 19.13 -1.38 16.74
N ARG A 107 18.74 -2.01 17.81
CA ARG A 107 18.31 -1.29 19.00
C ARG A 107 19.46 -0.51 19.64
N ALA A 108 19.18 0.74 19.99
CA ALA A 108 20.14 1.59 20.69
C ALA A 108 19.39 2.47 21.68
N GLU A 109 20.12 2.99 22.67
CA GLU A 109 19.56 3.92 23.64
C GLU A 109 20.18 5.29 23.40
N ILE A 110 19.33 6.31 23.28
CA ILE A 110 19.84 7.69 23.25
C ILE A 110 19.66 8.30 24.63
N THR A 111 20.62 9.13 25.02
CA THR A 111 20.57 9.87 26.29
C THR A 111 20.28 11.33 25.97
N ILE A 112 19.22 11.86 26.57
CA ILE A 112 18.79 13.24 26.33
C ILE A 112 19.78 14.18 27.03
N GLN A 113 20.31 15.14 26.27
CA GLN A 113 21.30 16.09 26.80
C GLN A 113 20.70 17.46 27.03
N LYS A 114 19.63 17.81 26.30
CA LYS A 114 19.07 19.15 26.34
C LYS A 114 17.59 19.07 26.00
N ASP A 115 16.77 19.85 26.69
CA ASP A 115 15.34 19.95 26.35
C ASP A 115 15.15 20.51 24.95
N SER A 116 14.19 19.98 24.24
CA SER A 116 13.81 20.45 22.91
C SER A 116 12.35 20.13 22.67
N PRO A 117 11.62 21.00 21.98
CA PRO A 117 10.25 20.65 21.61
C PRO A 117 10.16 19.39 20.76
N LEU A 118 11.23 19.01 20.07
CA LEU A 118 11.23 17.79 19.26
C LEU A 118 11.02 16.55 20.14
N LEU A 119 11.56 16.57 21.36
CA LEU A 119 11.49 15.41 22.26
C LEU A 119 10.49 15.60 23.41
N GLU A 120 9.59 16.55 23.26
CA GLU A 120 8.60 16.79 24.31
C GLU A 120 7.71 15.58 24.53
N GLY A 121 7.49 15.24 25.81
CA GLY A 121 6.67 14.07 26.14
C GLY A 121 7.45 12.78 26.20
N LEU A 122 8.72 12.81 25.85
CA LEU A 122 9.61 11.66 25.97
C LEU A 122 10.38 11.77 27.29
N ALA A 123 11.46 11.00 27.43
CA ALA A 123 12.30 11.03 28.61
C ALA A 123 12.90 12.43 28.84
N GLY A 124 13.22 12.73 30.09
CA GLY A 124 13.83 14.02 30.42
C GLY A 124 15.33 14.01 30.27
N VAL A 125 15.92 15.19 30.52
CA VAL A 125 17.38 15.34 30.43
C VAL A 125 18.05 14.33 31.37
N GLY A 126 19.06 13.65 30.86
CA GLY A 126 19.79 12.61 31.58
C GLY A 126 19.18 11.23 31.49
N GLU A 127 17.97 11.11 30.95
CA GLU A 127 17.29 9.83 30.82
C GLU A 127 17.44 9.28 29.39
N GLU A 128 17.00 8.05 29.20
CA GLU A 128 17.22 7.33 27.95
C GLU A 128 15.92 7.03 27.21
N GLU A 129 16.02 6.93 25.89
CA GLU A 129 14.94 6.49 25.01
C GLU A 129 15.46 5.40 24.09
N THR A 130 14.61 4.41 23.82
CA THR A 130 14.95 3.32 22.91
C THR A 130 14.62 3.70 21.48
N VAL A 131 15.60 3.55 20.60
CA VAL A 131 15.47 3.91 19.19
C VAL A 131 16.03 2.80 18.31
N TRP A 132 15.79 2.92 17.01
CA TRP A 132 16.31 1.98 16.01
C TRP A 132 17.30 2.69 15.11
N MET A 133 18.54 2.21 15.13
CA MET A 133 19.64 2.76 14.35
C MET A 133 19.92 1.91 13.12
N SER A 134 20.41 2.57 12.06
CA SER A 134 20.86 1.86 10.87
C SER A 134 21.81 2.77 10.10
N HIS A 135 23.05 2.88 10.59
CA HIS A 135 24.02 3.77 9.93
C HIS A 135 25.44 3.29 10.13
N GLY A 136 26.29 3.56 9.12
CA GLY A 136 27.71 3.30 9.20
C GLY A 136 28.55 4.59 9.23
N ASP A 137 28.05 5.65 8.63
CA ASP A 137 28.70 6.96 8.70
C ASP A 137 28.23 7.68 9.98
N LYS A 138 28.99 8.68 10.40
CA LYS A 138 28.59 9.46 11.56
C LYS A 138 29.01 10.91 11.42
N ILE A 139 28.24 11.78 12.04
CA ILE A 139 28.53 13.19 12.11
C ILE A 139 29.66 13.40 13.16
N VAL A 140 30.69 14.17 12.80
CA VAL A 140 31.76 14.47 13.72
C VAL A 140 31.85 15.96 14.03
N ALA A 141 31.14 16.81 13.29
CA ALA A 141 31.05 18.24 13.60
C ALA A 141 29.71 18.74 13.09
N ILE A 142 29.01 19.48 13.95
CA ILE A 142 27.68 20.01 13.58
C ILE A 142 27.85 21.44 13.02
N PRO A 143 26.91 21.87 12.18
CA PRO A 143 26.98 23.22 11.64
C PRO A 143 26.79 24.29 12.73
N ASP A 144 27.24 25.52 12.43
CA ASP A 144 27.00 26.63 13.34
C ASP A 144 25.51 26.82 13.62
N GLY A 145 25.18 27.10 14.86
CA GLY A 145 23.81 27.31 15.28
C GLY A 145 23.12 26.08 15.82
N PHE A 146 23.69 24.90 15.57
CA PHE A 146 23.08 23.66 16.06
C PHE A 146 23.60 23.32 17.45
N ASP A 147 22.74 22.73 18.24
CA ASP A 147 23.09 22.16 19.56
C ASP A 147 22.86 20.65 19.54
N VAL A 148 23.58 19.95 20.41
CA VAL A 148 23.36 18.53 20.63
C VAL A 148 22.17 18.36 21.56
N ILE A 149 21.17 17.61 21.13
CA ILE A 149 19.97 17.36 21.94
C ILE A 149 20.04 15.98 22.60
N ALA A 150 20.59 14.98 21.91
CA ALA A 150 20.76 13.65 22.47
C ALA A 150 21.94 12.95 21.84
N THR A 151 22.51 11.99 22.59
CA THR A 151 23.65 11.19 22.15
C THR A 151 23.33 9.71 22.29
N SER A 152 24.06 8.88 21.52
CA SER A 152 24.05 7.43 21.72
C SER A 152 25.49 6.94 21.83
N PRO A 153 25.71 5.69 22.28
CA PRO A 153 27.10 5.21 22.33
C PRO A 153 27.83 5.28 21.00
N GLY A 154 27.14 5.07 19.90
CA GLY A 154 27.75 5.10 18.58
C GLY A 154 27.61 6.41 17.84
N SER A 155 26.92 7.40 18.42
CA SER A 155 26.71 8.68 17.74
C SER A 155 26.65 9.80 18.76
N PRO A 156 27.67 10.69 18.76
CA PRO A 156 27.61 11.85 19.65
C PRO A 156 26.60 12.90 19.21
N TYR A 157 26.04 12.77 18.04
CA TYR A 157 25.08 13.72 17.48
C TYR A 157 23.81 12.98 17.04
N ALA A 158 23.28 12.13 17.95
CA ALA A 158 22.10 11.32 17.62
C ALA A 158 20.87 12.18 17.38
N VAL A 159 20.72 13.29 18.11
CA VAL A 159 19.70 14.30 17.84
C VAL A 159 20.35 15.66 17.95
N ILE A 160 20.18 16.48 16.90
CA ILE A 160 20.72 17.84 16.87
C ILE A 160 19.60 18.79 16.44
N GLY A 161 19.77 20.06 16.77
CA GLY A 161 18.77 21.03 16.35
C GLY A 161 19.28 22.46 16.44
N ASP A 162 18.79 23.29 15.51
CA ASP A 162 18.92 24.74 15.55
C ASP A 162 17.49 25.27 15.80
N GLU A 163 17.22 25.60 17.05
CA GLU A 163 15.87 25.99 17.42
C GLU A 163 15.44 27.32 16.79
N THR A 164 16.40 28.17 16.46
CA THR A 164 16.09 29.45 15.84
C THR A 164 15.59 29.26 14.42
N ARG A 165 16.29 28.44 13.63
CA ARG A 165 15.89 28.16 12.24
C ARG A 165 14.93 27.00 12.14
N ARG A 166 14.71 26.28 13.24
CA ARG A 166 13.85 25.10 13.30
C ARG A 166 14.33 23.99 12.35
N LEU A 167 15.65 23.77 12.35
CA LEU A 167 16.27 22.70 11.58
C LEU A 167 16.70 21.62 12.57
N TYR A 168 16.28 20.38 12.32
CA TYR A 168 16.52 19.27 13.24
C TYR A 168 17.07 18.07 12.49
N GLY A 169 17.89 17.29 13.18
CA GLY A 169 18.39 16.04 12.64
C GLY A 169 18.33 14.93 13.66
N ILE A 170 17.95 13.74 13.23
CA ILE A 170 17.97 12.55 14.06
C ILE A 170 18.65 11.43 13.29
N GLN A 171 19.52 10.68 13.99
CA GLN A 171 20.27 9.61 13.35
C GLN A 171 19.45 8.35 13.21
N PHE A 172 18.50 8.14 14.09
CA PHE A 172 17.68 6.94 14.14
C PHE A 172 16.43 7.11 13.29
N HIS A 173 15.69 6.03 13.17
CA HIS A 173 14.48 5.99 12.33
C HIS A 173 13.23 6.06 13.20
N PRO A 174 12.55 7.21 13.26
CA PRO A 174 11.33 7.33 14.07
C PRO A 174 10.12 6.65 13.45
N GLU A 175 10.20 6.35 12.16
CA GLU A 175 9.06 5.80 11.42
C GLU A 175 8.86 4.31 11.68
N VAL A 176 9.88 3.60 12.17
CA VAL A 176 9.75 2.16 12.39
C VAL A 176 9.28 1.89 13.81
N MET A 177 8.59 0.76 13.99
CA MET A 177 7.97 0.45 15.28
C MET A 177 8.97 0.21 16.39
N HIS A 178 10.22 -0.12 16.03
CA HIS A 178 11.27 -0.38 17.03
C HIS A 178 11.76 0.89 17.72
N THR A 179 11.50 2.07 17.16
CA THR A 179 11.69 3.32 17.88
C THR A 179 10.43 3.56 18.69
N VAL A 180 10.54 3.35 20.00
CA VAL A 180 9.36 3.19 20.86
C VAL A 180 8.44 4.41 20.81
N HIS A 181 9.03 5.62 20.86
CA HIS A 181 8.24 6.86 20.84
C HIS A 181 8.43 7.65 19.54
N GLY A 182 8.70 6.94 18.43
CA GLY A 182 8.93 7.60 17.16
C GLY A 182 7.74 8.40 16.67
N ALA A 183 6.54 7.88 16.85
CA ALA A 183 5.34 8.60 16.43
C ALA A 183 5.20 9.93 17.16
N GLN A 184 5.55 9.96 18.45
CA GLN A 184 5.50 11.20 19.23
C GLN A 184 6.51 12.22 18.71
N ILE A 185 7.69 11.77 18.30
CA ILE A 185 8.71 12.67 17.74
C ILE A 185 8.20 13.30 16.45
N LEU A 186 7.64 12.49 15.56
CA LEU A 186 7.09 13.01 14.30
C LEU A 186 5.93 13.97 14.56
N LYS A 187 5.09 13.66 15.53
CA LYS A 187 3.97 14.52 15.88
C LYS A 187 4.48 15.83 16.50
N ASN A 188 5.52 15.78 17.33
CA ASN A 188 6.13 16.99 17.85
C ASN A 188 6.64 17.88 16.73
N PHE A 189 7.31 17.27 15.75
CA PHE A 189 7.82 18.04 14.62
C PHE A 189 6.69 18.69 13.83
N THR A 190 5.65 17.94 13.50
CA THR A 190 4.58 18.46 12.64
C THR A 190 3.64 19.39 13.38
N HIS A 191 3.15 18.98 14.54
CA HIS A 191 2.12 19.77 15.23
C HIS A 191 2.71 20.85 16.13
N ARG A 192 3.76 20.50 16.89
CA ARG A 192 4.29 21.46 17.86
C ARG A 192 5.26 22.44 17.21
N ILE A 193 6.25 21.94 16.47
CA ILE A 193 7.28 22.80 15.89
C ILE A 193 6.76 23.52 14.66
N ALA A 194 6.15 22.80 13.73
CA ALA A 194 5.65 23.39 12.49
C ALA A 194 4.26 24.00 12.64
N GLY A 195 3.55 23.70 13.72
CA GLY A 195 2.26 24.30 14.00
C GLY A 195 1.12 23.81 13.12
N LEU A 196 1.22 22.61 12.59
CA LEU A 196 0.17 22.06 11.75
C LEU A 196 -1.04 21.70 12.61
N LYS A 197 -2.24 21.88 12.03
CA LYS A 197 -3.48 21.78 12.80
C LYS A 197 -4.18 20.42 12.67
N GLY A 198 -3.60 19.48 11.93
CA GLY A 198 -4.22 18.18 11.77
C GLY A 198 -5.48 18.23 10.91
N ASP A 199 -5.41 18.94 9.78
CA ASP A 199 -6.56 19.18 8.92
C ASP A 199 -6.81 18.09 7.89
N TRP A 200 -5.97 17.05 7.85
CA TRP A 200 -6.14 15.96 6.89
C TRP A 200 -6.95 14.84 7.54
N THR A 201 -8.26 14.81 7.23
CA THR A 201 -9.16 13.77 7.71
C THR A 201 -9.95 13.24 6.53
N MET A 202 -10.45 11.99 6.65
CA MET A 202 -11.20 11.41 5.54
C MET A 202 -12.57 12.05 5.38
N ALA A 203 -13.16 12.57 6.45
CA ALA A 203 -14.40 13.34 6.32
C ALA A 203 -14.20 14.61 5.50
N ALA A 204 -13.13 15.34 5.76
CA ALA A 204 -12.81 16.53 4.97
C ALA A 204 -12.44 16.16 3.54
N TYR A 205 -11.67 15.08 3.38
CA TYR A 205 -11.28 14.61 2.06
C TYR A 205 -12.50 14.26 1.21
N ARG A 206 -13.46 13.55 1.79
CA ARG A 206 -14.70 13.19 1.11
C ARG A 206 -15.39 14.43 0.53
N ASP A 207 -15.60 15.44 1.38
CA ASP A 207 -16.32 16.62 0.96
C ASP A 207 -15.57 17.39 -0.12
N GLU A 208 -14.26 17.54 0.04
CA GLU A 208 -13.42 18.24 -0.94
C GLU A 208 -13.39 17.50 -2.27
N LYS A 209 -13.26 16.18 -2.21
CA LYS A 209 -13.16 15.38 -3.43
C LYS A 209 -14.49 15.36 -4.19
N ILE A 210 -15.61 15.34 -3.47
CA ILE A 210 -16.93 15.44 -4.12
C ILE A 210 -17.02 16.73 -4.93
N ALA A 211 -16.60 17.86 -4.33
CA ALA A 211 -16.62 19.14 -5.03
C ALA A 211 -15.69 19.13 -6.25
N GLN A 212 -14.51 18.55 -6.11
CA GLN A 212 -13.54 18.47 -7.20
C GLN A 212 -14.06 17.61 -8.35
N ILE A 213 -14.67 16.46 -8.02
CA ILE A 213 -15.21 15.58 -9.05
C ILE A 213 -16.34 16.29 -9.82
N ARG A 214 -17.23 16.96 -9.11
CA ARG A 214 -18.31 17.72 -9.75
C ARG A 214 -17.74 18.77 -10.70
N ALA A 215 -16.72 19.50 -10.29
CA ALA A 215 -16.11 20.52 -11.13
C ALA A 215 -15.41 19.92 -12.34
N GLN A 216 -14.71 18.79 -12.15
CA GLN A 216 -13.99 18.15 -13.22
C GLN A 216 -14.92 17.56 -14.28
N VAL A 217 -15.97 16.88 -13.82
CA VAL A 217 -16.83 16.07 -14.69
C VAL A 217 -17.91 16.93 -15.36
N GLY A 218 -18.46 17.92 -14.63
CA GLY A 218 -19.56 18.71 -15.15
C GLY A 218 -20.77 17.84 -15.45
N ASP A 219 -21.30 17.97 -16.67
CA ASP A 219 -22.47 17.21 -17.09
C ASP A 219 -22.12 15.91 -17.80
N ALA A 220 -20.84 15.58 -17.93
CA ALA A 220 -20.41 14.41 -18.67
C ALA A 220 -20.71 13.13 -17.90
N LYS A 221 -20.67 12.02 -18.62
CA LYS A 221 -20.84 10.71 -18.02
C LYS A 221 -19.49 10.08 -17.72
N VAL A 222 -19.46 9.28 -16.65
CA VAL A 222 -18.26 8.59 -16.18
C VAL A 222 -18.53 7.10 -16.20
N ILE A 223 -17.57 6.32 -16.67
CA ILE A 223 -17.59 4.86 -16.62
C ILE A 223 -16.59 4.40 -15.58
N CYS A 224 -16.99 3.47 -14.74
CA CYS A 224 -16.11 2.90 -13.72
C CYS A 224 -16.10 1.38 -13.85
N GLY A 225 -14.93 0.80 -13.98
CA GLY A 225 -14.79 -0.65 -13.92
C GLY A 225 -14.74 -1.11 -12.48
N LEU A 226 -15.66 -1.98 -12.10
CA LEU A 226 -15.67 -2.57 -10.76
C LEU A 226 -14.97 -3.91 -10.80
N SER A 227 -13.98 -4.08 -9.93
CA SER A 227 -13.27 -5.36 -9.80
C SER A 227 -13.81 -6.21 -8.66
N GLY A 228 -14.69 -5.64 -7.84
CA GLY A 228 -15.12 -6.29 -6.61
C GLY A 228 -14.23 -5.97 -5.43
N GLY A 229 -13.07 -5.33 -5.66
CA GLY A 229 -12.16 -4.96 -4.60
C GLY A 229 -12.56 -3.68 -3.90
N VAL A 230 -11.90 -3.41 -2.78
CA VAL A 230 -12.23 -2.25 -1.96
C VAL A 230 -11.97 -0.94 -2.71
N ASP A 231 -10.83 -0.85 -3.41
CA ASP A 231 -10.43 0.42 -4.02
C ASP A 231 -11.43 0.86 -5.10
N SER A 232 -11.76 -0.03 -6.03
CA SER A 232 -12.71 0.35 -7.08
C SER A 232 -14.08 0.62 -6.51
N SER A 233 -14.45 -0.08 -5.46
CA SER A 233 -15.75 0.13 -4.81
C SER A 233 -15.81 1.49 -4.12
N VAL A 234 -14.77 1.86 -3.40
CA VAL A 234 -14.74 3.18 -2.73
C VAL A 234 -14.74 4.29 -3.78
N ALA A 235 -13.96 4.13 -4.85
CA ALA A 235 -13.96 5.12 -5.93
C ALA A 235 -15.35 5.27 -6.52
N ALA A 236 -16.03 4.16 -6.79
CA ALA A 236 -17.38 4.21 -7.39
C ALA A 236 -18.39 4.88 -6.48
N VAL A 237 -18.38 4.53 -5.19
CA VAL A 237 -19.33 5.13 -4.25
C VAL A 237 -19.08 6.63 -4.10
N LEU A 238 -17.80 7.03 -4.03
CA LEU A 238 -17.46 8.44 -3.91
C LEU A 238 -17.90 9.23 -5.13
N ILE A 239 -17.64 8.70 -6.33
CA ILE A 239 -18.06 9.37 -7.55
C ILE A 239 -19.58 9.43 -7.64
N HIS A 240 -20.25 8.36 -7.25
CA HIS A 240 -21.73 8.35 -7.25
C HIS A 240 -22.28 9.41 -6.32
N GLU A 241 -21.67 9.61 -5.15
CA GLU A 241 -22.11 10.69 -4.27
C GLU A 241 -21.92 12.05 -4.91
N ALA A 242 -20.89 12.19 -5.74
CA ALA A 242 -20.62 13.46 -6.40
C ALA A 242 -21.56 13.75 -7.56
N ILE A 243 -21.80 12.76 -8.42
CA ILE A 243 -22.47 13.01 -9.70
C ILE A 243 -23.71 12.13 -9.94
N GLY A 244 -24.02 11.22 -9.03
CA GLY A 244 -25.24 10.41 -9.15
C GLY A 244 -25.25 9.55 -10.39
N GLU A 245 -26.35 9.61 -11.14
CA GLU A 245 -26.60 8.72 -12.28
C GLU A 245 -25.71 9.01 -13.49
N GLN A 246 -24.90 10.05 -13.44
CA GLN A 246 -23.90 10.25 -14.49
C GLN A 246 -22.83 9.16 -14.46
N LEU A 247 -22.71 8.43 -13.36
CA LEU A 247 -21.79 7.31 -13.23
C LEU A 247 -22.48 6.01 -13.65
N THR A 248 -21.83 5.23 -14.53
CA THR A 248 -22.22 3.86 -14.83
C THR A 248 -21.05 2.95 -14.50
N CYS A 249 -21.32 1.93 -13.70
CA CYS A 249 -20.28 0.95 -13.35
C CYS A 249 -20.43 -0.28 -14.24
N VAL A 250 -19.30 -0.84 -14.64
CA VAL A 250 -19.26 -2.09 -15.40
C VAL A 250 -18.51 -3.11 -14.54
N PHE A 251 -19.20 -4.19 -14.21
CA PHE A 251 -18.61 -5.27 -13.44
C PHE A 251 -18.47 -6.48 -14.36
N VAL A 252 -17.22 -6.90 -14.56
CA VAL A 252 -16.92 -8.02 -15.44
C VAL A 252 -16.68 -9.26 -14.57
N ASP A 253 -17.57 -10.25 -14.72
CA ASP A 253 -17.38 -11.54 -14.08
C ASP A 253 -16.50 -12.38 -14.98
N THR A 254 -15.26 -12.58 -14.56
CA THR A 254 -14.28 -13.30 -15.35
C THR A 254 -14.40 -14.82 -15.26
N GLY A 255 -15.22 -15.29 -14.33
CA GLY A 255 -15.26 -16.72 -14.00
C GLY A 255 -14.14 -17.15 -13.06
N LEU A 256 -13.31 -16.20 -12.64
CA LEU A 256 -12.14 -16.48 -11.80
C LEU A 256 -12.26 -15.81 -10.44
N LEU A 257 -13.47 -15.43 -10.06
CA LEU A 257 -13.75 -14.80 -8.78
C LEU A 257 -14.00 -15.85 -7.70
N ARG A 258 -13.94 -15.42 -6.45
CA ARG A 258 -14.31 -16.28 -5.34
C ARG A 258 -15.78 -16.66 -5.44
N LYS A 259 -16.14 -17.74 -4.73
CA LYS A 259 -17.51 -18.23 -4.73
C LYS A 259 -18.48 -17.13 -4.30
N ASP A 260 -19.53 -16.94 -5.08
CA ASP A 260 -20.62 -15.98 -4.82
C ASP A 260 -20.20 -14.51 -4.80
N GLU A 261 -18.98 -14.20 -5.21
CA GLU A 261 -18.50 -12.82 -5.17
C GLU A 261 -19.23 -11.91 -6.15
N ALA A 262 -19.53 -12.41 -7.35
CA ALA A 262 -20.27 -11.61 -8.32
C ALA A 262 -21.64 -11.21 -7.77
N LYS A 263 -22.32 -12.16 -7.12
CA LYS A 263 -23.62 -11.89 -6.52
C LYS A 263 -23.51 -10.85 -5.40
N GLN A 264 -22.48 -10.95 -4.58
CA GLN A 264 -22.27 -9.99 -3.49
C GLN A 264 -22.03 -8.58 -4.02
N VAL A 265 -21.22 -8.45 -5.05
CA VAL A 265 -20.92 -7.14 -5.63
C VAL A 265 -22.17 -6.53 -6.28
N THR A 266 -22.89 -7.30 -7.07
CA THR A 266 -24.08 -6.76 -7.74
C THR A 266 -25.16 -6.37 -6.73
N THR A 267 -25.33 -7.14 -5.67
CA THR A 267 -26.31 -6.81 -4.63
C THR A 267 -25.91 -5.50 -3.95
N LEU A 268 -24.64 -5.34 -3.61
CA LEU A 268 -24.18 -4.14 -2.94
C LEU A 268 -24.42 -2.89 -3.79
N PHE A 269 -23.99 -2.93 -5.03
CA PHE A 269 -24.03 -1.71 -5.86
C PHE A 269 -25.41 -1.45 -6.44
N ARG A 270 -26.11 -2.47 -6.89
CA ARG A 270 -27.40 -2.26 -7.51
C ARG A 270 -28.50 -2.04 -6.47
N ASP A 271 -28.52 -2.85 -5.43
CA ASP A 271 -29.63 -2.84 -4.47
C ASP A 271 -29.38 -1.89 -3.29
N HIS A 272 -28.14 -1.82 -2.78
CA HIS A 272 -27.85 -0.97 -1.63
C HIS A 272 -27.59 0.48 -2.00
N TYR A 273 -26.78 0.71 -3.03
CA TYR A 273 -26.39 2.05 -3.41
C TYR A 273 -27.16 2.61 -4.58
N ASN A 274 -27.93 1.76 -5.26
CA ASN A 274 -28.70 2.16 -6.44
C ASN A 274 -27.82 2.84 -7.49
N ILE A 275 -26.62 2.28 -7.68
CA ILE A 275 -25.69 2.76 -8.70
C ILE A 275 -25.95 2.03 -10.00
N PRO A 276 -26.08 2.73 -11.13
CA PRO A 276 -26.24 2.04 -12.41
C PRO A 276 -25.10 1.06 -12.67
N LEU A 277 -25.46 -0.21 -12.86
CA LEU A 277 -24.48 -1.28 -12.93
C LEU A 277 -24.77 -2.18 -14.12
N ILE A 278 -23.78 -2.34 -14.99
CA ILE A 278 -23.80 -3.32 -16.08
C ILE A 278 -23.00 -4.52 -15.61
N HIS A 279 -23.68 -5.66 -15.47
CA HIS A 279 -23.01 -6.90 -15.07
C HIS A 279 -22.77 -7.74 -16.31
N VAL A 280 -21.52 -8.01 -16.62
CA VAL A 280 -21.12 -8.78 -17.80
C VAL A 280 -20.59 -10.14 -17.33
N ASP A 281 -21.29 -11.21 -17.71
CA ASP A 281 -20.76 -12.55 -17.46
C ASP A 281 -19.88 -12.94 -18.63
N ALA A 282 -18.58 -12.80 -18.46
CA ALA A 282 -17.58 -13.11 -19.48
C ALA A 282 -16.82 -14.38 -19.15
N SER A 283 -17.35 -15.24 -18.26
CA SER A 283 -16.62 -16.41 -17.80
C SER A 283 -16.21 -17.34 -18.95
N GLU A 284 -17.10 -17.58 -19.91
CA GLU A 284 -16.76 -18.45 -21.04
C GLU A 284 -15.62 -17.86 -21.87
N GLU A 285 -15.63 -16.56 -22.07
CA GLU A 285 -14.61 -15.90 -22.86
C GLU A 285 -13.23 -15.97 -22.18
N PHE A 286 -13.19 -15.72 -20.86
CA PHE A 286 -11.92 -15.79 -20.13
C PHE A 286 -11.40 -17.22 -20.04
N LEU A 287 -12.27 -18.17 -19.69
CA LEU A 287 -11.86 -19.57 -19.56
C LEU A 287 -11.45 -20.14 -20.92
N GLY A 288 -12.13 -19.74 -21.97
CA GLY A 288 -11.75 -20.18 -23.31
C GLY A 288 -10.38 -19.67 -23.73
N ALA A 289 -10.09 -18.40 -23.43
CA ALA A 289 -8.79 -17.83 -23.76
C ALA A 289 -7.66 -18.44 -22.94
N LEU A 290 -7.96 -18.92 -21.73
CA LEU A 290 -6.95 -19.53 -20.84
C LEU A 290 -6.74 -21.01 -21.13
N ALA A 291 -7.57 -21.63 -21.94
CA ALA A 291 -7.47 -23.07 -22.17
C ALA A 291 -6.08 -23.42 -22.72
N GLY A 292 -5.45 -24.43 -22.12
CA GLY A 292 -4.14 -24.89 -22.55
C GLY A 292 -2.96 -24.04 -22.08
N GLN A 293 -3.20 -22.99 -21.32
CA GLN A 293 -2.12 -22.11 -20.86
C GLN A 293 -1.77 -22.42 -19.41
N SER A 294 -0.48 -22.60 -19.14
CA SER A 294 0.01 -22.94 -17.79
C SER A 294 1.00 -21.92 -17.25
N ASP A 295 1.64 -21.15 -18.09
CA ASP A 295 2.67 -20.20 -17.67
C ASP A 295 2.03 -19.01 -16.94
N PRO A 296 2.51 -18.67 -15.73
CA PRO A 296 1.89 -17.58 -14.96
C PRO A 296 1.87 -16.24 -15.70
N GLU A 297 2.95 -15.88 -16.36
CA GLU A 297 3.01 -14.61 -17.07
C GLU A 297 2.03 -14.59 -18.25
N THR A 298 1.94 -15.71 -18.96
CA THR A 298 0.98 -15.82 -20.07
C THR A 298 -0.45 -15.71 -19.56
N LYS A 299 -0.75 -16.35 -18.43
CA LYS A 299 -2.08 -16.23 -17.83
C LYS A 299 -2.41 -14.78 -17.53
N ARG A 300 -1.48 -14.06 -16.90
CA ARG A 300 -1.71 -12.65 -16.53
C ARG A 300 -1.95 -11.79 -17.76
N LYS A 301 -1.15 -11.98 -18.80
CA LYS A 301 -1.31 -11.20 -20.04
C LYS A 301 -2.63 -11.50 -20.74
N THR A 302 -3.01 -12.78 -20.77
CA THR A 302 -4.27 -13.18 -21.39
C THR A 302 -5.45 -12.56 -20.66
N ILE A 303 -5.46 -12.64 -19.34
CA ILE A 303 -6.55 -12.10 -18.53
C ILE A 303 -6.64 -10.58 -18.73
N GLY A 304 -5.50 -9.90 -18.70
CA GLY A 304 -5.49 -8.46 -18.92
C GLY A 304 -6.04 -8.06 -20.26
N LYS A 305 -5.64 -8.79 -21.31
CA LYS A 305 -6.12 -8.48 -22.67
C LYS A 305 -7.62 -8.71 -22.79
N VAL A 306 -8.12 -9.86 -22.30
CA VAL A 306 -9.55 -10.16 -22.41
C VAL A 306 -10.37 -9.14 -21.61
N PHE A 307 -9.87 -8.76 -20.43
CA PHE A 307 -10.57 -7.77 -19.62
C PHE A 307 -10.72 -6.45 -20.38
N ILE A 308 -9.64 -5.99 -21.00
CA ILE A 308 -9.68 -4.75 -21.78
C ILE A 308 -10.68 -4.88 -22.92
N ASP A 309 -10.67 -6.00 -23.64
CA ASP A 309 -11.59 -6.21 -24.75
C ASP A 309 -13.04 -6.17 -24.29
N VAL A 310 -13.35 -6.85 -23.19
CA VAL A 310 -14.72 -6.91 -22.68
C VAL A 310 -15.15 -5.54 -22.17
N PHE A 311 -14.29 -4.90 -21.39
CA PHE A 311 -14.61 -3.59 -20.83
C PHE A 311 -14.84 -2.56 -21.93
N ASP A 312 -13.98 -2.56 -22.93
CA ASP A 312 -14.10 -1.61 -24.03
C ASP A 312 -15.39 -1.83 -24.82
N ARG A 313 -15.73 -3.10 -25.06
CA ARG A 313 -16.96 -3.43 -25.77
C ARG A 313 -18.19 -2.89 -25.03
N GLU A 314 -18.20 -3.03 -23.71
CA GLU A 314 -19.32 -2.54 -22.90
C GLU A 314 -19.30 -1.02 -22.78
N ALA A 315 -18.11 -0.42 -22.66
CA ALA A 315 -18.00 1.03 -22.55
C ALA A 315 -18.48 1.73 -23.81
N ASN A 316 -18.22 1.13 -24.97
CA ASN A 316 -18.64 1.74 -26.24
C ASN A 316 -20.17 1.76 -26.41
N LYS A 317 -20.89 1.00 -25.60
CA LYS A 317 -22.36 1.03 -25.65
C LYS A 317 -22.95 2.19 -24.84
N ILE A 318 -22.13 2.91 -24.09
CA ILE A 318 -22.59 4.00 -23.24
C ILE A 318 -22.37 5.31 -23.97
N ASP A 319 -23.46 5.97 -24.36
CA ASP A 319 -23.38 7.24 -25.07
C ASP A 319 -22.98 8.36 -24.13
N GLY A 320 -22.10 9.25 -24.63
CA GLY A 320 -21.73 10.46 -23.92
C GLY A 320 -20.70 10.27 -22.82
N ALA A 321 -20.08 9.12 -22.71
CA ALA A 321 -19.03 8.90 -21.73
C ALA A 321 -17.77 9.65 -22.12
N GLU A 322 -17.20 10.40 -21.18
CA GLU A 322 -15.97 11.16 -21.41
C GLU A 322 -14.89 10.84 -20.42
N PHE A 323 -15.19 10.12 -19.35
CA PHE A 323 -14.24 9.86 -18.28
C PHE A 323 -14.24 8.39 -17.84
N UNK A 324 -13.18 7.82 -17.38
CA UNK A 324 -13.01 6.61 -16.86
C UNK A 324 -12.56 6.83 -15.51
N ALA A 325 -13.10 6.21 -14.77
CA ALA A 325 -12.71 6.26 -13.35
C ALA A 325 -11.76 5.12 -13.02
N GLN A 326 -10.74 5.42 -12.28
CA GLN A 326 -9.76 4.40 -11.84
C GLN A 326 -9.48 4.54 -10.36
N GLY A 327 -9.24 3.40 -9.72
CA GLY A 327 -8.91 3.34 -8.30
C GLY A 327 -7.41 3.37 -8.02
N THR A 328 -6.68 4.20 -8.74
CA THR A 328 -5.24 4.38 -8.52
C THR A 328 -5.00 4.94 -7.13
N LEU A 329 -4.06 4.35 -6.40
CA LEU A 329 -3.68 4.79 -5.06
C LEU A 329 -2.32 5.48 -5.08
N TYR A 330 -1.98 6.15 -3.98
CA TYR A 330 -0.74 6.88 -3.90
C TYR A 330 0.51 5.99 -4.06
N PRO A 331 0.59 4.79 -3.48
CA PRO A 331 1.72 3.92 -3.76
C PRO A 331 1.92 3.60 -5.25
N ASP A 332 0.82 3.47 -6.00
CA ASP A 332 0.93 3.25 -7.45
C ASP A 332 1.58 4.44 -8.14
N VAL A 333 1.23 5.65 -7.71
CA VAL A 333 1.81 6.88 -8.26
C VAL A 333 3.31 6.93 -7.98
N ILE A 334 3.70 6.61 -6.74
CA ILE A 334 5.11 6.62 -6.35
C ILE A 334 5.92 5.64 -7.20
N GLU A 335 5.39 4.44 -7.41
CA GLU A 335 6.08 3.42 -8.21
C GLU A 335 6.23 3.87 -9.67
N SER A 336 5.22 4.54 -10.22
CA SER A 336 5.29 5.05 -11.59
C SER A 336 6.41 6.08 -11.75
N VAL A 337 6.55 6.98 -10.77
CA VAL A 337 7.60 7.99 -10.80
C VAL A 337 8.98 7.35 -10.71
N SER A 338 9.14 6.35 -9.83
CA SER A 338 10.41 5.64 -9.70
C SER A 338 10.78 4.92 -11.00
N ALA A 339 9.81 4.32 -11.67
CA ALA A 339 10.04 3.64 -12.93
C ALA A 339 10.48 4.63 -14.00
N SER A 340 9.87 5.81 -14.04
CA SER A 340 10.22 6.82 -15.05
C SER A 340 11.61 7.40 -14.82
N SER A 341 12.15 7.28 -13.60
CA SER A 341 13.52 7.72 -13.31
C SER A 341 14.58 6.69 -13.71
N GLY A 342 14.18 5.56 -14.23
CA GLY A 342 15.09 4.54 -14.73
C GLY A 342 15.69 3.61 -13.71
N LYS A 343 15.23 3.69 -12.48
CA LYS A 343 15.81 2.89 -11.40
C LYS A 343 14.96 1.70 -10.97
N ALA A 344 13.83 1.50 -11.60
CA ALA A 344 12.97 0.35 -11.29
C ALA A 344 12.24 -0.08 -12.54
N HIS A 345 12.04 -1.36 -12.66
CA HIS A 345 11.21 -1.88 -13.75
C HIS A 345 9.75 -1.67 -13.39
N VAL A 346 8.96 -1.32 -14.38
CA VAL A 346 7.52 -1.15 -14.19
C VAL A 346 6.92 -2.49 -13.85
N ILE A 347 6.26 -2.56 -12.73
CA ILE A 347 5.80 -3.82 -12.22
C ILE A 347 4.29 -3.97 -12.30
N LYS A 348 3.55 -2.88 -12.31
CA LYS A 348 2.08 -2.96 -12.25
C LYS A 348 1.43 -2.57 -13.55
N SER A 349 1.48 -3.47 -14.50
CA SER A 349 0.80 -3.26 -15.77
C SER A 349 -0.73 -3.26 -15.62
N HIS A 350 -1.24 -3.84 -14.57
CA HIS A 350 -2.70 -3.92 -14.41
C HIS A 350 -3.33 -2.62 -13.91
N HIS A 351 -2.56 -1.73 -13.32
CA HIS A 351 -3.07 -0.39 -12.99
C HIS A 351 -2.84 0.61 -14.11
N ASN A 352 -2.03 0.27 -15.00
CA ASN A 352 -1.83 0.86 -16.31
C ASN A 352 -2.13 2.35 -16.41
N VAL A 353 -1.46 3.14 -15.62
CA VAL A 353 -1.71 4.57 -15.50
C VAL A 353 -1.36 5.31 -16.78
N GLY A 354 -1.15 4.75 -17.79
CA GLY A 354 -0.91 5.40 -19.07
C GLY A 354 -1.16 4.48 -20.20
N GLY A 355 -1.73 3.32 -19.90
CA GLY A 355 -1.78 2.29 -20.87
C GLY A 355 -3.15 1.89 -21.35
N LEU A 356 -4.13 2.75 -21.19
CA LEU A 356 -5.40 2.50 -21.85
C LEU A 356 -5.20 2.47 -23.35
N PRO A 357 -5.85 1.54 -24.08
CA PRO A 357 -5.72 1.52 -25.53
C PRO A 357 -6.08 2.86 -26.14
N ASP A 358 -5.47 3.18 -27.27
CA ASP A 358 -5.70 4.45 -27.95
C ASP A 358 -7.17 4.69 -28.27
N TYR A 359 -7.95 3.62 -28.46
CA TYR A 359 -9.37 3.76 -28.78
C TYR A 359 -10.21 4.13 -27.55
N MET A 360 -9.68 3.99 -26.36
CA MET A 360 -10.34 4.46 -25.15
C MET A 360 -9.79 5.83 -24.77
N LYS A 361 -10.23 6.85 -25.49
CA LYS A 361 -9.70 8.20 -25.32
C LYS A 361 -10.40 8.96 -24.19
N LEU A 362 -10.73 8.26 -23.12
CA LEU A 362 -11.41 8.87 -22.00
C LEU A 362 -10.42 9.53 -21.07
N LYS A 363 -10.82 10.69 -20.55
CA LYS A 363 -10.05 11.36 -19.50
C LYS A 363 -10.21 10.59 -18.18
N LEU A 364 -9.20 10.66 -17.34
CA LEU A 364 -9.22 9.90 -16.10
C LEU A 364 -9.79 10.71 -14.93
N VAL A 365 -10.61 10.04 -14.12
CA VAL A 365 -10.99 10.50 -12.79
C VAL A 365 -10.35 9.52 -11.82
N GLU A 366 -9.42 10.01 -11.02
CA GLU A 366 -8.66 9.16 -10.09
C GLU A 366 -8.83 9.71 -8.67
N PRO A 367 -9.98 9.44 -8.05
CA PRO A 367 -10.31 10.12 -6.80
C PRO A 367 -9.51 9.65 -5.59
N LEU A 368 -8.78 8.53 -5.70
CA LEU A 368 -8.03 7.97 -4.58
C LEU A 368 -6.52 8.16 -4.74
N ARG A 369 -6.11 8.92 -5.75
CA ARG A 369 -4.71 9.02 -6.15
C ARG A 369 -3.79 9.52 -5.04
N GLU A 370 -4.33 10.27 -4.08
CA GLU A 370 -3.54 10.84 -3.00
C GLU A 370 -3.53 9.97 -1.74
N LEU A 371 -4.19 8.80 -1.76
CA LEU A 371 -4.45 8.03 -0.55
C LEU A 371 -3.64 6.75 -0.47
N PHE A 372 -3.24 6.40 0.75
CA PHE A 372 -2.76 5.07 1.08
C PHE A 372 -3.95 4.12 1.32
N LYS A 373 -3.68 2.82 1.35
CA LYS A 373 -4.74 1.81 1.47
C LYS A 373 -5.56 1.96 2.74
N ASP A 374 -4.92 2.24 3.86
CA ASP A 374 -5.65 2.40 5.12
C ASP A 374 -6.56 3.64 5.07
N GLU A 375 -6.12 4.68 4.37
CA GLU A 375 -6.97 5.87 4.17
C GLU A 375 -8.16 5.55 3.27
N VAL A 376 -7.96 4.72 2.24
CA VAL A 376 -9.07 4.31 1.38
C VAL A 376 -10.13 3.57 2.20
N ARG A 377 -9.69 2.69 3.09
CA ARG A 377 -10.62 1.97 3.96
C ARG A 377 -11.38 2.92 4.89
N ALA A 378 -10.67 3.90 5.46
CA ALA A 378 -11.31 4.90 6.31
C ALA A 378 -12.30 5.75 5.51
N LEU A 379 -11.95 6.11 4.29
CA LEU A 379 -12.88 6.84 3.42
C LEU A 379 -14.11 5.98 3.11
N GLY A 380 -13.91 4.69 2.88
CA GLY A 380 -15.04 3.78 2.66
C GLY A 380 -16.01 3.79 3.82
N ARG A 381 -15.49 3.78 5.04
CA ARG A 381 -16.36 3.87 6.22
C ARG A 381 -17.11 5.20 6.28
N GLU A 382 -16.42 6.30 5.94
CA GLU A 382 -17.08 7.60 5.86
C GLU A 382 -18.21 7.62 4.84
N LEU A 383 -18.08 6.81 3.78
CA LEU A 383 -19.10 6.72 2.73
C LEU A 383 -20.20 5.72 3.06
N GLY A 384 -20.11 5.05 4.21
CA GLY A 384 -21.14 4.13 4.67
C GLY A 384 -20.92 2.68 4.33
N LEU A 385 -19.75 2.32 3.79
CA LEU A 385 -19.43 0.91 3.58
C LEU A 385 -19.17 0.22 4.92
N THR A 386 -19.58 -1.04 5.02
CA THR A 386 -19.45 -1.77 6.27
C THR A 386 -18.00 -2.13 6.57
N ASP A 387 -17.69 -2.34 7.84
CA ASP A 387 -16.37 -2.79 8.25
C ASP A 387 -16.01 -4.12 7.60
N ALA A 388 -16.98 -5.01 7.46
CA ALA A 388 -16.73 -6.30 6.81
C ALA A 388 -16.29 -6.12 5.37
N PHE A 389 -16.88 -5.16 4.66
CA PHE A 389 -16.51 -4.93 3.26
C PHE A 389 -15.15 -4.26 3.14
N VAL A 390 -14.91 -3.17 3.88
CA VAL A 390 -13.65 -2.44 3.72
C VAL A 390 -12.46 -3.24 4.28
N GLY A 391 -12.71 -4.19 5.19
CA GLY A 391 -11.66 -5.01 5.76
C GLY A 391 -11.35 -6.28 4.98
N ARG A 392 -11.93 -6.46 3.79
CA ARG A 392 -11.70 -7.68 3.01
C ARG A 392 -10.23 -7.85 2.66
N HIS A 393 -9.80 -9.12 2.66
CA HIS A 393 -8.43 -9.44 2.26
C HIS A 393 -8.18 -9.02 0.81
N PRO A 394 -6.93 -8.66 0.46
CA PRO A 394 -6.62 -8.35 -0.94
C PRO A 394 -6.91 -9.54 -1.85
N PHE A 395 -7.37 -9.25 -3.06
CA PHE A 395 -7.63 -10.26 -4.07
C PHE A 395 -6.90 -9.86 -5.34
N PRO A 396 -6.17 -10.78 -5.97
CA PRO A 396 -5.34 -10.41 -7.11
C PRO A 396 -6.16 -10.14 -8.36
N GLY A 397 -5.62 -9.29 -9.24
CA GLY A 397 -6.28 -8.97 -10.49
C GLY A 397 -6.59 -10.20 -11.34
N PRO A 398 -5.63 -11.13 -11.53
CA PRO A 398 -5.94 -12.34 -12.30
C PRO A 398 -6.89 -13.31 -11.62
N GLY A 399 -7.29 -13.04 -10.39
CA GLY A 399 -8.23 -13.87 -9.68
C GLY A 399 -7.67 -15.25 -9.37
N LEU A 400 -8.55 -16.25 -9.44
CA LEU A 400 -8.17 -17.60 -9.09
C LEU A 400 -7.20 -18.25 -10.09
N ALA A 401 -6.97 -17.63 -11.24
CA ALA A 401 -6.05 -18.20 -12.23
C ALA A 401 -4.64 -18.40 -11.66
N ILE A 402 -4.20 -17.49 -10.79
CA ILE A 402 -2.85 -17.61 -10.21
C ILE A 402 -2.85 -18.45 -8.94
N ARG A 403 -3.99 -19.04 -8.60
CA ARG A 403 -4.11 -19.96 -7.47
C ARG A 403 -4.43 -21.39 -7.95
N ILE A 404 -4.27 -21.61 -9.25
CA ILE A 404 -4.38 -22.93 -9.89
C ILE A 404 -3.11 -23.12 -10.73
N PRO A 405 -1.98 -23.50 -10.12
CA PRO A 405 -0.79 -23.78 -10.90
C PRO A 405 -1.10 -24.83 -11.97
N GLY A 406 -0.63 -24.58 -13.18
CA GLY A 406 -0.97 -25.44 -14.31
C GLY A 406 -2.16 -24.91 -15.07
N GLU A 407 -2.83 -25.80 -15.79
CA GLU A 407 -3.93 -25.41 -16.67
C GLU A 407 -5.20 -25.08 -15.91
N ILE A 408 -5.88 -24.03 -16.34
CA ILE A 408 -7.14 -23.61 -15.75
C ILE A 408 -8.28 -24.31 -16.48
N THR A 409 -9.14 -24.99 -15.73
CA THR A 409 -10.36 -25.60 -16.27
C THR A 409 -11.56 -25.19 -15.44
N PRO A 410 -12.78 -25.23 -15.99
CA PRO A 410 -13.96 -24.92 -15.19
C PRO A 410 -14.09 -25.79 -13.94
N ASP A 411 -13.75 -27.09 -14.06
CA ASP A 411 -13.80 -27.98 -12.89
C ASP A 411 -12.79 -27.56 -11.82
N ALA A 412 -11.58 -27.19 -12.23
CA ALA A 412 -10.56 -26.74 -11.28
C ALA A 412 -11.01 -25.47 -10.55
N VAL A 413 -11.59 -24.53 -11.28
CA VAL A 413 -12.08 -23.30 -10.66
C VAL A 413 -13.18 -23.61 -9.65
N ALA A 414 -14.15 -24.46 -10.01
CA ALA A 414 -15.22 -24.82 -9.10
C ALA A 414 -14.71 -25.49 -7.83
N THR A 415 -13.75 -26.42 -7.99
CA THR A 415 -13.15 -27.10 -6.85
C THR A 415 -12.47 -26.10 -5.93
N LEU A 416 -11.68 -25.19 -6.50
CA LEU A 416 -10.95 -24.21 -5.69
C LEU A 416 -11.93 -23.25 -5.02
N GLN A 417 -12.98 -22.81 -5.71
CA GLN A 417 -13.98 -21.92 -5.11
C GLN A 417 -14.61 -22.55 -3.88
N ASP A 418 -15.00 -23.81 -3.99
CA ASP A 418 -15.64 -24.51 -2.86
C ASP A 418 -14.67 -24.65 -1.69
N ALA A 419 -13.42 -25.05 -1.97
CA ALA A 419 -12.44 -25.25 -0.92
C ALA A 419 -12.07 -23.91 -0.25
N ASP A 420 -11.89 -22.87 -1.04
CA ASP A 420 -11.53 -21.55 -0.53
C ASP A 420 -12.65 -20.99 0.36
N ALA A 421 -13.89 -21.22 -0.03
CA ALA A 421 -15.05 -20.75 0.76
C ALA A 421 -15.08 -21.44 2.14
N ILE A 422 -14.77 -22.73 2.18
CA ILE A 422 -14.71 -23.46 3.45
C ILE A 422 -13.59 -22.90 4.32
N TYR A 423 -12.43 -22.67 3.73
CA TYR A 423 -11.28 -22.15 4.46
C TYR A 423 -11.60 -20.80 5.10
N LEU A 424 -12.14 -19.87 4.31
CA LEU A 424 -12.46 -18.55 4.83
C LEU A 424 -13.56 -18.62 5.88
N ASP A 425 -14.54 -19.54 5.72
CA ASP A 425 -15.59 -19.71 6.70
C ASP A 425 -15.03 -20.15 8.04
N GLU A 426 -14.10 -21.10 8.03
CA GLU A 426 -13.46 -21.57 9.27
C GLU A 426 -12.62 -20.47 9.92
N ILE A 427 -11.93 -19.68 9.10
CA ILE A 427 -11.16 -18.55 9.61
C ILE A 427 -12.08 -17.55 10.32
N ARG A 428 -13.22 -17.24 9.70
CA ARG A 428 -14.17 -16.30 10.30
C ARG A 428 -14.79 -16.85 11.57
N LYS A 429 -15.18 -18.13 11.56
CA LYS A 429 -15.75 -18.76 12.76
C LYS A 429 -14.78 -18.76 13.93
N ALA A 430 -13.49 -18.86 13.65
CA ALA A 430 -12.47 -18.84 14.69
C ALA A 430 -12.10 -17.41 15.14
N GLY A 431 -12.68 -16.38 14.51
CA GLY A 431 -12.42 -15.01 14.85
C GLY A 431 -11.05 -14.50 14.42
N LEU A 432 -10.46 -15.11 13.38
CA LEU A 432 -9.09 -14.83 12.98
C LEU A 432 -8.99 -13.97 11.71
N TYR A 433 -10.10 -13.69 11.05
CA TYR A 433 -10.06 -13.07 9.73
C TYR A 433 -9.30 -11.73 9.73
N ASP A 434 -9.55 -10.90 10.76
CA ASP A 434 -8.94 -9.57 10.80
C ASP A 434 -7.48 -9.59 11.28
N GLN A 435 -7.01 -10.71 11.84
CA GLN A 435 -5.61 -10.86 12.23
C GLN A 435 -4.73 -11.28 11.07
N ILE A 436 -5.32 -11.69 9.97
CA ILE A 436 -4.62 -12.22 8.80
C ILE A 436 -4.68 -11.16 7.70
N TRP A 437 -3.52 -10.91 7.06
CA TRP A 437 -3.45 -9.99 5.94
C TRP A 437 -4.15 -10.55 4.71
N GLN A 438 -3.87 -11.82 4.41
CA GLN A 438 -4.43 -12.48 3.23
C GLN A 438 -4.40 -13.97 3.45
N ALA A 439 -5.53 -14.64 3.17
CA ALA A 439 -5.66 -16.09 3.26
C ALA A 439 -6.35 -16.61 2.01
N PHE A 440 -5.88 -17.72 1.51
CA PHE A 440 -6.46 -18.33 0.32
C PHE A 440 -6.00 -19.77 0.17
N ALA A 441 -6.74 -20.51 -0.66
CA ALA A 441 -6.40 -21.87 -1.03
C ALA A 441 -5.78 -21.89 -2.42
N VAL A 442 -4.92 -22.87 -2.67
CA VAL A 442 -4.26 -23.09 -3.96
C VAL A 442 -4.52 -24.54 -4.36
N LEU A 443 -5.05 -24.76 -5.56
CA LEU A 443 -5.30 -26.12 -6.05
C LEU A 443 -4.09 -26.56 -6.87
N LEU A 444 -3.38 -27.56 -6.37
CA LEU A 444 -2.14 -28.02 -6.99
C LEU A 444 -2.44 -29.04 -8.10
N PRO A 445 -1.62 -29.09 -9.15
CA PRO A 445 -1.80 -30.08 -10.22
C PRO A 445 -1.30 -31.47 -9.87
N VAL A 446 -0.82 -31.66 -8.64
CA VAL A 446 -0.25 -32.92 -8.17
C VAL A 446 -1.35 -33.79 -7.59
N LYS A 447 -1.33 -35.08 -7.94
CA LYS A 447 -2.26 -36.05 -7.36
C LYS A 447 -1.53 -36.94 -6.37
N THR A 448 -2.24 -37.32 -5.32
CA THR A 448 -1.67 -38.17 -4.28
C THR A 448 -2.63 -39.32 -3.94
N VAL A 449 -2.08 -40.37 -3.36
CA VAL A 449 -2.85 -41.51 -2.93
C VAL A 449 -3.56 -41.21 -1.62
N GLY A 450 -4.83 -41.58 -1.53
CA GLY A 450 -5.60 -41.49 -0.30
C GLY A 450 -6.45 -42.72 -0.12
N VAL A 451 -7.05 -42.82 1.05
CA VAL A 451 -8.05 -43.85 1.35
C VAL A 451 -9.27 -43.13 1.89
N MET A 452 -10.40 -43.25 1.19
CA MET A 452 -11.65 -42.62 1.59
C MET A 452 -12.71 -43.70 1.65
N GLY A 453 -13.16 -43.98 2.87
CA GLY A 453 -13.91 -45.18 3.13
C GLY A 453 -12.99 -46.41 2.96
N ASP A 454 -13.48 -47.40 2.24
CA ASP A 454 -12.69 -48.59 1.97
C ASP A 454 -11.96 -48.54 0.63
N ALA A 455 -12.04 -47.44 -0.08
CA ALA A 455 -11.49 -47.32 -1.43
C ALA A 455 -10.23 -46.45 -1.45
N ARG A 456 -9.28 -46.84 -2.26
CA ARG A 456 -8.13 -45.99 -2.55
C ARG A 456 -8.54 -44.90 -3.53
N THR A 457 -8.00 -43.71 -3.32
CA THR A 457 -8.25 -42.58 -4.21
C THR A 457 -6.93 -42.06 -4.73
N TYR A 458 -7.00 -41.37 -5.87
CA TYR A 458 -5.85 -40.67 -6.46
C TYR A 458 -6.34 -39.32 -6.93
N GLU A 459 -6.19 -38.33 -6.05
CA GLU A 459 -6.81 -37.04 -6.25
C GLU A 459 -5.82 -35.93 -5.93
N LYS A 460 -6.27 -34.68 -6.10
CA LYS A 460 -5.39 -33.53 -6.02
C LYS A 460 -5.11 -33.10 -4.59
N VAL A 461 -4.02 -32.34 -4.47
CA VAL A 461 -3.58 -31.72 -3.22
C VAL A 461 -4.03 -30.26 -3.24
N LEU A 462 -4.56 -29.82 -2.11
CA LEU A 462 -4.89 -28.42 -1.90
C LEU A 462 -3.94 -27.83 -0.87
N ALA A 463 -3.32 -26.69 -1.19
CA ALA A 463 -2.48 -25.98 -0.25
C ALA A 463 -3.27 -24.80 0.34
N LEU A 464 -3.10 -24.58 1.63
CA LEU A 464 -3.65 -23.43 2.31
C LEU A 464 -2.53 -22.43 2.55
N ARG A 465 -2.83 -21.14 2.37
CA ARG A 465 -1.89 -20.05 2.56
C ARG A 465 -2.54 -19.01 3.45
N ALA A 466 -1.81 -18.50 4.43
CA ALA A 466 -2.24 -17.34 5.21
C ALA A 466 -1.01 -16.62 5.73
N VAL A 467 -1.00 -15.30 5.61
CA VAL A 467 0.14 -14.51 6.02
C VAL A 467 -0.30 -13.32 6.84
N THR A 468 0.62 -12.85 7.69
CA THR A 468 0.51 -11.54 8.35
C THR A 468 1.47 -10.59 7.66
N SER A 469 1.06 -9.33 7.55
CA SER A 469 1.87 -8.31 6.90
C SER A 469 1.27 -6.96 7.26
N THR A 470 2.05 -5.90 7.07
CA THR A 470 1.52 -4.55 7.18
C THR A 470 1.37 -3.89 5.81
N ASP A 471 2.21 -4.27 4.87
CA ASP A 471 2.23 -3.59 3.58
C ASP A 471 2.32 -4.55 2.39
N GLY A 472 2.42 -5.84 2.65
CA GLY A 472 2.56 -6.84 1.59
C GLY A 472 3.98 -6.99 1.05
N MET A 473 4.92 -6.16 1.46
CA MET A 473 6.30 -6.26 0.98
C MET A 473 7.06 -7.36 1.69
N THR A 474 6.85 -7.47 3.00
CA THR A 474 7.35 -8.61 3.78
C THR A 474 6.16 -9.25 4.48
N ALA A 475 6.25 -10.55 4.72
CA ALA A 475 5.14 -11.28 5.33
C ALA A 475 5.64 -12.52 6.02
N ASP A 476 4.97 -12.91 7.10
CA ASP A 476 5.18 -14.17 7.78
C ASP A 476 3.95 -15.03 7.64
N PHE A 477 4.12 -16.35 7.58
CA PHE A 477 2.96 -17.23 7.58
C PHE A 477 2.23 -17.07 8.92
N PHE A 478 0.91 -17.18 8.87
CA PHE A 478 0.08 -17.03 10.08
C PHE A 478 0.12 -18.34 10.88
N PRO A 479 0.42 -18.28 12.19
CA PRO A 479 0.48 -19.51 13.00
C PRO A 479 -0.90 -19.89 13.51
N PHE A 480 -1.64 -20.66 12.70
CA PHE A 480 -2.96 -21.12 13.11
C PHE A 480 -2.92 -22.03 14.32
N PRO A 481 -3.94 -21.96 15.19
CA PRO A 481 -4.18 -23.08 16.11
C PRO A 481 -4.40 -24.35 15.30
N TRP A 482 -3.81 -25.46 15.76
CA TRP A 482 -3.92 -26.72 15.03
C TRP A 482 -5.36 -27.14 14.80
N GLU A 483 -6.25 -26.83 15.74
CA GLU A 483 -7.67 -27.19 15.65
C GLU A 483 -8.33 -26.56 14.43
N VAL A 484 -7.95 -25.33 14.11
CA VAL A 484 -8.53 -24.63 12.95
C VAL A 484 -8.08 -25.29 11.66
N LEU A 485 -6.79 -25.62 11.55
CA LEU A 485 -6.30 -26.32 10.36
C LEU A 485 -6.89 -27.70 10.22
N ALA A 486 -6.99 -28.45 11.32
CA ALA A 486 -7.55 -29.80 11.29
C ALA A 486 -9.02 -29.77 10.86
N LYS A 487 -9.80 -28.85 11.42
CA LYS A 487 -11.22 -28.75 11.07
C LYS A 487 -11.42 -28.33 9.62
N THR A 488 -10.60 -27.38 9.16
CA THR A 488 -10.65 -26.93 7.77
C THR A 488 -10.33 -28.09 6.81
N ALA A 489 -9.26 -28.83 7.08
CA ALA A 489 -8.86 -29.95 6.24
C ALA A 489 -9.95 -31.02 6.19
N THR A 490 -10.53 -31.35 7.35
CA THR A 490 -11.59 -32.35 7.40
C THR A 490 -12.81 -31.91 6.57
N ARG A 491 -13.22 -30.66 6.73
CA ARG A 491 -14.37 -30.16 5.96
C ARG A 491 -14.10 -30.17 4.46
N ILE A 492 -12.90 -29.74 4.06
CA ILE A 492 -12.57 -29.67 2.62
C ILE A 492 -12.60 -31.07 2.02
N ILE A 493 -11.97 -32.03 2.68
CA ILE A 493 -11.91 -33.40 2.14
C ILE A 493 -13.30 -34.02 2.07
N ASN A 494 -14.15 -33.74 3.08
CA ASN A 494 -15.50 -34.33 3.11
C ASN A 494 -16.47 -33.65 2.15
N GLU A 495 -16.32 -32.35 1.91
CA GLU A 495 -17.32 -31.58 1.18
C GLU A 495 -16.92 -31.24 -0.25
N VAL A 496 -15.62 -31.31 -0.58
CA VAL A 496 -15.12 -30.91 -1.90
C VAL A 496 -14.62 -32.13 -2.64
N ARG A 497 -15.22 -32.45 -3.77
CA ARG A 497 -14.78 -33.59 -4.59
C ARG A 497 -13.48 -33.26 -5.28
N GLY A 498 -12.61 -34.26 -5.40
CA GLY A 498 -11.38 -34.13 -6.16
C GLY A 498 -10.16 -33.75 -5.34
N VAL A 499 -10.32 -33.58 -4.03
CA VAL A 499 -9.22 -33.24 -3.13
C VAL A 499 -9.14 -34.31 -2.04
N ASN A 500 -7.97 -34.94 -1.90
CA ASN A 500 -7.79 -35.93 -0.83
C ASN A 500 -6.62 -35.59 0.11
N ARG A 501 -6.01 -34.43 -0.05
CA ARG A 501 -4.90 -34.04 0.82
C ARG A 501 -4.85 -32.52 0.94
N VAL A 502 -4.68 -32.03 2.17
CA VAL A 502 -4.55 -30.60 2.44
C VAL A 502 -3.22 -30.35 3.13
N VAL A 503 -2.47 -29.37 2.64
CA VAL A 503 -1.18 -28.97 3.23
C VAL A 503 -1.24 -27.49 3.56
N TYR A 504 -0.34 -27.03 4.43
CA TYR A 504 -0.27 -25.61 4.81
C TYR A 504 1.11 -25.04 4.45
N ASP A 505 1.14 -23.93 3.75
CA ASP A 505 2.36 -23.29 3.29
C ASP A 505 2.94 -22.43 4.42
N VAL A 506 4.12 -22.83 4.93
CA VAL A 506 4.77 -22.18 6.07
C VAL A 506 5.94 -21.30 5.64
N THR A 507 5.88 -20.74 4.44
CA THR A 507 6.96 -19.94 3.87
C THR A 507 6.71 -18.46 4.07
N SER A 508 7.75 -17.76 4.54
CA SER A 508 7.68 -16.30 4.70
C SER A 508 8.09 -15.59 3.41
N LYS A 509 7.75 -14.32 3.30
CA LYS A 509 8.20 -13.48 2.20
C LYS A 509 9.16 -12.44 2.74
N PRO A 510 10.43 -12.38 2.31
CA PRO A 510 11.10 -13.39 1.50
C PRO A 510 11.36 -14.68 2.28
N PRO A 511 11.75 -15.81 1.68
CA PRO A 511 12.15 -15.97 0.28
C PRO A 511 11.00 -16.23 -0.69
N GLY A 512 9.85 -16.67 -0.19
CA GLY A 512 8.73 -16.88 -1.08
C GLY A 512 7.97 -15.59 -1.34
N THR A 513 7.02 -15.65 -2.26
CA THR A 513 6.04 -14.58 -2.43
C THR A 513 4.77 -14.95 -1.67
N ILE A 514 3.84 -13.99 -1.50
CA ILE A 514 2.58 -14.32 -0.87
C ILE A 514 1.78 -15.23 -1.78
N GLU A 515 1.49 -14.76 -3.00
CA GLU A 515 0.82 -15.61 -4.01
C GLU A 515 1.80 -16.61 -4.57
N TRP A 516 1.28 -17.72 -5.10
CA TRP A 516 2.10 -18.77 -5.69
C TRP A 516 2.49 -18.47 -7.14
N GLU A 517 1.68 -17.74 -7.86
CA GLU A 517 1.93 -17.29 -9.21
C GLU A 517 1.70 -15.77 -9.31
#